data_5d0cbe65a425fa66551e9b0bd22c273b
#
_entry.id   5d0cbe65a425fa66551e9b0bd22c273b
#
_cell.length_a   1.000
_cell.length_b   1.000
_cell.length_c   1.000
_cell.angle_alpha   90.00
_cell.angle_beta   90.00
_cell.angle_gamma   90.00
#
_symmetry.space_group_name_H-M   'P 1'
#
loop_
_entity.id
_entity.type
_entity.pdbx_description
1 polymer ?
#
loop_
_entity_poly.entity_id
_entity_poly.type
_entity_poly.pdbx_seq_one_letter_code
_entity_poly.pdbx_strand_id
1 'polypeptide(L)'
;MQKLLTTIQTDVAINPGNSGGPLVNMNGELIGMNSVIASTTNNGSEEAGSIGLGFAIPANFARRTADQLIKDGKASYPLIGVSLDQRFRESGAKIAEVSKDGPGDKAGLKKGEVVVAINDRVIKNANGLIAAVRSSDFGAKIKLKVVDEKGENPREVEVTLPNE
;
A
#
# COMPACT_ATOMS: atom_id res chain seq x y z
N MET A 1 7.72 8.58 10.97
CA MET A 1 7.38 7.25 10.43
C MET A 1 6.59 7.45 9.13
N GLN A 2 7.18 7.18 7.98
CA GLN A 2 6.48 7.32 6.69
C GLN A 2 5.34 6.31 6.63
N LYS A 3 4.12 6.80 6.39
CA LYS A 3 2.94 5.94 6.18
C LYS A 3 2.95 5.49 4.72
N LEU A 4 3.27 4.23 4.49
CA LEU A 4 3.25 3.62 3.16
C LEU A 4 1.82 3.32 2.74
N LEU A 5 1.40 3.87 1.60
CA LEU A 5 0.08 3.68 0.98
C LEU A 5 0.26 3.46 -0.53
N THR A 6 -0.69 2.76 -1.12
CA THR A 6 -0.84 2.76 -2.58
C THR A 6 -1.50 4.07 -2.99
N THR A 7 -0.94 4.75 -4.00
CA THR A 7 -1.46 6.01 -4.54
C THR A 7 -1.83 5.85 -6.01
N ILE A 8 -2.72 6.71 -6.48
CA ILE A 8 -2.99 6.90 -7.90
C ILE A 8 -1.93 7.87 -8.42
N GLN A 9 -1.14 7.43 -9.39
CA GLN A 9 -0.23 8.32 -10.13
C GLN A 9 -1.00 8.96 -11.28
N THR A 10 -0.82 10.26 -11.48
CA THR A 10 -1.46 11.05 -12.54
C THR A 10 -0.46 12.03 -13.14
N ASP A 11 -0.66 12.35 -14.41
CA ASP A 11 0.03 13.42 -15.13
C ASP A 11 -0.71 14.76 -15.08
N VAL A 12 -1.86 14.80 -14.42
CA VAL A 12 -2.59 16.05 -14.16
C VAL A 12 -1.70 17.02 -13.40
N ALA A 13 -1.69 18.29 -13.82
CA ALA A 13 -0.91 19.34 -13.19
C ALA A 13 -1.39 19.60 -11.74
N ILE A 14 -0.75 18.92 -10.78
CA ILE A 14 -0.96 19.16 -9.35
C ILE A 14 0.07 20.18 -8.91
N ASN A 15 -0.40 21.35 -8.50
CA ASN A 15 0.43 22.45 -8.01
C ASN A 15 0.15 22.72 -6.52
N PRO A 16 1.00 23.50 -5.85
CA PRO A 16 0.72 23.99 -4.50
C PRO A 16 -0.67 24.66 -4.45
N GLY A 17 -1.46 24.30 -3.44
CA GLY A 17 -2.87 24.70 -3.30
C GLY A 17 -3.88 23.65 -3.74
N ASN A 18 -3.50 22.68 -4.57
CA ASN A 18 -4.39 21.59 -4.98
C ASN A 18 -4.48 20.43 -3.96
N SER A 19 -3.62 20.39 -2.96
CA SER A 19 -3.61 19.35 -1.92
C SER A 19 -4.93 19.34 -1.15
N GLY A 20 -5.52 18.16 -0.99
CA GLY A 20 -6.86 17.98 -0.41
C GLY A 20 -8.01 18.16 -1.41
N GLY A 21 -7.74 18.70 -2.60
CA GLY A 21 -8.72 18.81 -3.68
C GLY A 21 -9.02 17.45 -4.34
N PRO A 22 -10.16 17.35 -5.06
CA PRO A 22 -10.59 16.11 -5.68
C PRO A 22 -9.78 15.79 -6.95
N LEU A 23 -9.51 14.50 -7.15
CA LEU A 23 -9.18 13.94 -8.47
C LEU A 23 -10.43 13.23 -8.99
N VAL A 24 -10.93 13.67 -10.14
CA VAL A 24 -12.16 13.15 -10.74
C VAL A 24 -11.87 12.52 -12.11
N ASN A 25 -12.68 11.54 -12.50
CA ASN A 25 -12.62 10.96 -13.84
C ASN A 25 -13.49 11.76 -14.83
N MET A 26 -13.54 11.33 -16.10
CA MET A 26 -14.32 11.99 -17.16
C MET A 26 -15.83 11.97 -16.92
N ASN A 27 -16.33 11.12 -16.03
CA ASN A 27 -17.74 11.06 -15.63
C ASN A 27 -18.06 11.98 -14.44
N GLY A 28 -17.06 12.71 -13.91
CA GLY A 28 -17.21 13.54 -12.71
C GLY A 28 -17.21 12.77 -11.40
N GLU A 29 -16.83 11.47 -11.41
CA GLU A 29 -16.76 10.64 -10.21
C GLU A 29 -15.45 10.91 -9.46
N LEU A 30 -15.52 11.03 -8.13
CA LEU A 30 -14.37 11.18 -7.27
C LEU A 30 -13.55 9.88 -7.23
N ILE A 31 -12.34 9.90 -7.78
CA ILE A 31 -11.43 8.75 -7.77
C ILE A 31 -10.28 8.88 -6.77
N GLY A 32 -9.97 10.10 -6.33
CA GLY A 32 -8.90 10.31 -5.37
C GLY A 32 -8.89 11.71 -4.77
N MET A 33 -8.01 11.89 -3.77
CA MET A 33 -7.72 13.17 -3.14
C MET A 33 -6.26 13.54 -3.39
N ASN A 34 -6.00 14.70 -3.98
CA ASN A 34 -4.66 15.16 -4.30
C ASN A 34 -3.82 15.32 -3.02
N SER A 35 -2.60 14.82 -3.02
CA SER A 35 -1.76 14.81 -1.82
C SER A 35 -0.32 15.27 -2.06
N VAL A 36 0.36 14.71 -3.04
CA VAL A 36 1.80 14.89 -3.23
C VAL A 36 2.12 15.14 -4.69
N ILE A 37 3.09 16.01 -4.93
CA ILE A 37 3.74 16.20 -6.23
C ILE A 37 5.17 15.68 -6.16
N ALA A 38 5.66 15.08 -7.23
CA ALA A 38 7.09 14.90 -7.43
C ALA A 38 7.65 16.23 -7.97
N SER A 39 8.56 16.81 -7.23
CA SER A 39 9.19 18.08 -7.57
C SER A 39 10.70 17.86 -7.74
N THR A 40 11.29 18.52 -8.73
CA THR A 40 12.74 18.48 -9.02
C THR A 40 13.53 19.58 -8.31
N THR A 41 13.08 20.10 -7.20
CA THR A 41 13.86 21.12 -6.48
C THR A 41 15.15 20.55 -5.91
N ASN A 42 16.20 20.56 -6.72
CA ASN A 42 17.57 20.74 -6.24
C ASN A 42 17.77 22.26 -6.10
N ASN A 43 18.05 22.72 -4.89
CA ASN A 43 18.34 24.11 -4.51
C ASN A 43 17.15 25.08 -4.36
N GLY A 44 16.47 25.05 -3.19
CA GLY A 44 16.03 26.26 -2.47
C GLY A 44 15.16 27.31 -3.15
N SER A 45 14.68 27.11 -4.38
CA SER A 45 13.78 28.04 -5.04
C SER A 45 12.32 27.64 -4.84
N GLU A 46 11.53 28.57 -4.34
CA GLU A 46 10.14 28.39 -3.91
C GLU A 46 9.11 28.12 -5.04
N GLU A 47 9.53 27.97 -6.29
CA GLU A 47 8.64 27.68 -7.42
C GLU A 47 8.84 26.25 -7.93
N ALA A 48 8.45 25.27 -7.10
CA ALA A 48 8.36 23.88 -7.53
C ALA A 48 7.05 23.67 -8.30
N GLY A 49 7.07 23.88 -9.59
CA GLY A 49 5.98 23.48 -10.50
C GLY A 49 5.90 21.95 -10.61
N SER A 50 4.73 21.45 -11.00
CA SER A 50 4.54 20.04 -11.31
C SER A 50 5.41 19.62 -12.50
N ILE A 51 6.17 18.56 -12.36
CA ILE A 51 6.91 17.90 -13.46
C ILE A 51 6.06 16.87 -14.20
N GLY A 52 4.73 16.92 -14.07
CA GLY A 52 3.83 15.93 -14.67
C GLY A 52 3.75 14.62 -13.86
N LEU A 53 4.16 14.61 -12.60
CA LEU A 53 4.01 13.48 -11.68
C LEU A 53 3.27 13.94 -10.43
N GLY A 54 1.99 13.62 -10.38
CA GLY A 54 1.13 13.82 -9.23
C GLY A 54 0.72 12.49 -8.58
N PHE A 55 0.39 12.54 -7.30
CA PHE A 55 -0.08 11.38 -6.57
C PHE A 55 -1.34 11.75 -5.77
N ALA A 56 -2.37 10.93 -5.91
CA ALA A 56 -3.61 11.07 -5.17
C ALA A 56 -3.88 9.85 -4.28
N ILE A 57 -4.45 10.09 -3.13
CA ILE A 57 -4.95 9.03 -2.23
C ILE A 57 -6.24 8.49 -2.85
N PRO A 58 -6.38 7.17 -3.07
CA PRO A 58 -7.62 6.58 -3.62
C PRO A 58 -8.85 6.97 -2.79
N ALA A 59 -9.95 7.31 -3.46
CA ALA A 59 -11.16 7.81 -2.81
C ALA A 59 -11.77 6.82 -1.80
N ASN A 60 -11.78 5.52 -2.11
CA ASN A 60 -12.25 4.47 -1.19
C ASN A 60 -11.42 4.41 0.10
N PHE A 61 -10.08 4.55 -0.01
CA PHE A 61 -9.20 4.60 1.16
C PHE A 61 -9.43 5.87 1.99
N ALA A 62 -9.54 7.04 1.34
CA ALA A 62 -9.80 8.31 2.01
C ALA A 62 -11.15 8.25 2.77
N ARG A 63 -12.21 7.74 2.12
CA ARG A 63 -13.53 7.56 2.72
C ARG A 63 -13.47 6.65 3.96
N ARG A 64 -12.90 5.45 3.83
CA ARG A 64 -12.76 4.51 4.95
C ARG A 64 -12.06 5.15 6.14
N THR A 65 -10.96 5.86 5.89
CA THR A 65 -10.21 6.54 6.95
C THR A 65 -11.03 7.64 7.60
N ALA A 66 -11.78 8.43 6.82
CA ALA A 66 -12.66 9.46 7.34
C ALA A 66 -13.79 8.86 8.19
N ASP A 67 -14.43 7.79 7.73
CA ASP A 67 -15.50 7.10 8.46
C ASP A 67 -15.01 6.58 9.83
N GLN A 68 -13.80 5.99 9.89
CA GLN A 68 -13.18 5.56 11.14
C GLN A 68 -12.87 6.74 12.07
N LEU A 69 -12.34 7.84 11.54
CA LEU A 69 -12.04 9.03 12.33
C LEU A 69 -13.30 9.68 12.91
N ILE A 70 -14.40 9.70 12.13
CA ILE A 70 -15.70 10.23 12.59
C ILE A 70 -16.28 9.33 13.67
N LYS A 71 -16.21 8.00 13.49
CA LYS A 71 -16.82 7.03 14.40
C LYS A 71 -16.01 6.86 15.69
N ASP A 72 -14.71 6.66 15.58
CA ASP A 72 -13.85 6.15 16.64
C ASP A 72 -12.74 7.14 17.06
N GLY A 73 -12.61 8.28 16.38
CA GLY A 73 -11.54 9.26 16.61
C GLY A 73 -10.12 8.79 16.21
N LYS A 74 -10.02 7.60 15.64
CA LYS A 74 -8.74 7.00 15.23
C LYS A 74 -8.92 6.12 13.99
N ALA A 75 -7.87 6.00 13.18
CA ALA A 75 -7.85 5.14 12.01
C ALA A 75 -6.86 3.99 12.20
N SER A 76 -7.24 2.80 11.75
CA SER A 76 -6.44 1.58 11.74
C SER A 76 -6.25 1.07 10.31
N TYR A 77 -5.37 0.08 10.16
CA TYR A 77 -5.07 -0.55 8.87
C TYR A 77 -5.09 -2.06 9.04
N PRO A 78 -5.54 -2.82 8.01
CA PRO A 78 -5.46 -4.27 8.07
C PRO A 78 -3.99 -4.72 8.08
N LEU A 79 -3.73 -5.80 8.80
CA LEU A 79 -2.42 -6.42 8.93
C LEU A 79 -2.54 -7.91 8.64
N ILE A 80 -1.54 -8.48 7.98
CA ILE A 80 -1.46 -9.94 7.75
C ILE A 80 -0.75 -10.68 8.89
N GLY A 81 -0.23 -9.97 9.88
CA GLY A 81 0.43 -10.58 11.03
C GLY A 81 1.80 -11.18 10.70
N VAL A 82 2.60 -10.50 9.87
CA VAL A 82 4.00 -10.88 9.60
C VAL A 82 4.93 -9.68 9.80
N SER A 83 6.15 -9.95 10.23
CA SER A 83 7.26 -9.00 10.14
C SER A 83 8.07 -9.28 8.88
N LEU A 84 8.57 -8.23 8.25
CA LEU A 84 9.33 -8.32 7.01
C LEU A 84 10.80 -7.97 7.23
N ASP A 85 11.69 -8.70 6.55
CA ASP A 85 13.11 -8.40 6.56
C ASP A 85 13.40 -7.16 5.70
N GLN A 86 13.70 -6.03 6.35
CA GLN A 86 14.02 -4.77 5.69
C GLN A 86 15.42 -4.76 5.02
N ARG A 87 16.26 -5.75 5.32
CA ARG A 87 17.60 -5.89 4.74
C ARG A 87 17.63 -6.76 3.50
N PHE A 88 16.54 -7.47 3.22
CA PHE A 88 16.42 -8.29 2.01
C PHE A 88 16.53 -7.41 0.77
N ARG A 89 17.44 -7.73 -0.15
CA ARG A 89 17.79 -6.92 -1.32
C ARG A 89 17.32 -7.49 -2.64
N GLU A 90 16.85 -8.72 -2.64
CA GLU A 90 16.28 -9.36 -3.83
C GLU A 90 14.84 -8.89 -4.04
N SER A 91 14.27 -9.23 -5.19
CA SER A 91 12.88 -8.87 -5.51
C SER A 91 11.89 -9.63 -4.63
N GLY A 92 10.95 -8.91 -4.03
CA GLY A 92 9.93 -9.46 -3.15
C GLY A 92 10.03 -8.96 -1.72
N ALA A 93 9.15 -9.47 -0.87
CA ALA A 93 9.09 -9.15 0.56
C ALA A 93 9.33 -10.42 1.40
N LYS A 94 10.54 -10.56 1.97
CA LYS A 94 10.91 -11.73 2.77
C LYS A 94 10.26 -11.66 4.15
N ILE A 95 9.63 -12.75 4.56
CA ILE A 95 8.99 -12.90 5.87
C ILE A 95 10.08 -13.23 6.91
N ALA A 96 10.30 -12.31 7.85
CA ALA A 96 11.20 -12.51 8.97
C ALA A 96 10.55 -13.31 10.10
N GLU A 97 9.27 -13.04 10.40
CA GLU A 97 8.50 -13.74 11.42
C GLU A 97 7.03 -13.76 11.06
N VAL A 98 6.30 -14.76 11.55
CA VAL A 98 4.84 -14.88 11.46
C VAL A 98 4.27 -14.83 12.88
N SER A 99 3.32 -13.94 13.12
CA SER A 99 2.65 -13.79 14.40
C SER A 99 1.71 -14.98 14.62
N LYS A 100 1.90 -15.69 15.72
CA LYS A 100 1.08 -16.84 16.09
C LYS A 100 -0.41 -16.45 16.15
N ASP A 101 -1.27 -17.29 15.62
CA ASP A 101 -2.72 -17.12 15.53
C ASP A 101 -3.16 -15.89 14.70
N GLY A 102 -2.22 -15.22 14.03
CA GLY A 102 -2.49 -14.12 13.11
C GLY A 102 -3.06 -14.58 11.76
N PRO A 103 -3.54 -13.65 10.92
CA PRO A 103 -4.08 -13.99 9.59
C PRO A 103 -3.11 -14.77 8.71
N GLY A 104 -1.83 -14.37 8.71
CA GLY A 104 -0.77 -15.04 7.95
C GLY A 104 -0.47 -16.44 8.45
N ASP A 105 -0.45 -16.64 9.77
CA ASP A 105 -0.26 -17.96 10.40
C ASP A 105 -1.42 -18.91 10.04
N LYS A 106 -2.65 -18.45 10.19
CA LYS A 106 -3.86 -19.20 9.80
C LYS A 106 -3.89 -19.57 8.33
N ALA A 107 -3.33 -18.72 7.48
CA ALA A 107 -3.19 -18.98 6.05
C ALA A 107 -2.00 -19.90 5.70
N GLY A 108 -1.14 -20.21 6.67
CA GLY A 108 0.02 -21.08 6.48
C GLY A 108 1.24 -20.38 5.89
N LEU A 109 1.38 -19.07 6.07
CA LEU A 109 2.63 -18.36 5.75
C LEU A 109 3.74 -18.81 6.69
N LYS A 110 4.97 -18.86 6.20
CA LYS A 110 6.13 -19.34 6.96
C LYS A 110 7.27 -18.32 6.95
N LYS A 111 8.03 -18.30 8.03
CA LYS A 111 9.31 -17.59 8.11
C LYS A 111 10.22 -18.03 6.97
N GLY A 112 10.92 -17.07 6.36
CA GLY A 112 11.85 -17.29 5.25
C GLY A 112 11.22 -17.25 3.87
N GLU A 113 9.89 -17.39 3.75
CA GLU A 113 9.21 -17.24 2.46
C GLU A 113 9.28 -15.80 1.96
N VAL A 114 9.28 -15.65 0.64
CA VAL A 114 9.32 -14.35 -0.04
C VAL A 114 8.00 -14.13 -0.77
N VAL A 115 7.28 -13.07 -0.42
CA VAL A 115 6.06 -12.66 -1.12
C VAL A 115 6.46 -11.91 -2.38
N VAL A 116 6.10 -12.44 -3.55
CA VAL A 116 6.46 -11.88 -4.87
C VAL A 116 5.27 -11.22 -5.57
N ALA A 117 4.04 -11.52 -5.17
CA ALA A 117 2.86 -10.82 -5.66
C ALA A 117 1.73 -10.83 -4.62
N ILE A 118 0.84 -9.83 -4.70
CA ILE A 118 -0.44 -9.73 -4.01
C ILE A 118 -1.53 -9.52 -5.05
N ASN A 119 -2.50 -10.42 -5.11
CA ASN A 119 -3.46 -10.54 -6.20
C ASN A 119 -2.66 -10.54 -7.53
N ASP A 120 -2.96 -9.62 -8.46
CA ASP A 120 -2.25 -9.53 -9.75
C ASP A 120 -1.08 -8.51 -9.74
N ARG A 121 -0.78 -7.95 -8.56
CA ARG A 121 0.26 -6.92 -8.42
C ARG A 121 1.58 -7.53 -7.97
N VAL A 122 2.64 -7.32 -8.74
CA VAL A 122 4.01 -7.71 -8.38
C VAL A 122 4.50 -6.91 -7.17
N ILE A 123 5.11 -7.60 -6.22
CA ILE A 123 5.76 -7.03 -5.03
C ILE A 123 7.26 -7.04 -5.25
N LYS A 124 7.87 -5.86 -5.24
CA LYS A 124 9.31 -5.68 -5.46
C LYS A 124 10.12 -5.61 -4.15
N ASN A 125 9.49 -5.23 -3.06
CA ASN A 125 10.14 -5.06 -1.75
C ASN A 125 9.11 -5.05 -0.60
N ALA A 126 9.61 -5.04 0.62
CA ALA A 126 8.79 -5.01 1.85
C ALA A 126 7.81 -3.83 1.88
N ASN A 127 8.25 -2.63 1.47
CA ASN A 127 7.39 -1.43 1.47
C ASN A 127 6.21 -1.57 0.50
N GLY A 128 6.42 -2.22 -0.65
CA GLY A 128 5.36 -2.50 -1.62
C GLY A 128 4.28 -3.41 -1.05
N LEU A 129 4.67 -4.46 -0.31
CA LEU A 129 3.72 -5.35 0.37
C LEU A 129 2.95 -4.62 1.48
N ILE A 130 3.65 -3.87 2.33
CA ILE A 130 3.03 -3.07 3.41
C ILE A 130 1.99 -2.11 2.82
N ALA A 131 2.34 -1.37 1.76
CA ALA A 131 1.44 -0.43 1.11
C ALA A 131 0.21 -1.14 0.52
N ALA A 132 0.39 -2.28 -0.14
CA ALA A 132 -0.69 -3.03 -0.75
C ALA A 132 -1.67 -3.59 0.31
N VAL A 133 -1.16 -4.19 1.40
CA VAL A 133 -1.99 -4.71 2.49
C VAL A 133 -2.77 -3.59 3.19
N ARG A 134 -2.12 -2.47 3.51
CA ARG A 134 -2.77 -1.32 4.17
C ARG A 134 -3.85 -0.67 3.30
N SER A 135 -3.70 -0.75 1.99
CA SER A 135 -4.68 -0.20 1.04
C SER A 135 -5.85 -1.16 0.76
N SER A 136 -5.75 -2.41 1.21
CA SER A 136 -6.84 -3.39 1.10
C SER A 136 -7.93 -3.09 2.12
N ASP A 137 -9.14 -3.58 1.86
CA ASP A 137 -10.26 -3.44 2.79
C ASP A 137 -10.17 -4.44 3.95
N PHE A 138 -10.72 -4.07 5.10
CA PHE A 138 -10.89 -4.99 6.21
C PHE A 138 -11.79 -6.16 5.79
N GLY A 139 -11.50 -7.36 6.27
CA GLY A 139 -12.22 -8.57 5.92
C GLY A 139 -11.96 -9.08 4.49
N ALA A 140 -11.20 -8.34 3.67
CA ALA A 140 -10.90 -8.77 2.31
C ALA A 140 -10.05 -10.05 2.30
N LYS A 141 -10.29 -10.88 1.29
CA LYS A 141 -9.43 -12.02 0.95
C LYS A 141 -8.41 -11.58 -0.07
N ILE A 142 -7.14 -11.71 0.28
CA ILE A 142 -6.01 -11.40 -0.60
C ILE A 142 -5.28 -12.68 -0.98
N LYS A 143 -4.87 -12.79 -2.23
CA LYS A 143 -4.05 -13.90 -2.72
C LYS A 143 -2.60 -13.46 -2.76
N LEU A 144 -1.76 -14.13 -2.01
CA LEU A 144 -0.32 -13.91 -2.00
C LEU A 144 0.35 -15.02 -2.81
N LYS A 145 1.21 -14.65 -3.74
CA LYS A 145 2.13 -15.59 -4.37
C LYS A 145 3.44 -15.53 -3.60
N VAL A 146 3.84 -16.67 -3.05
CA VAL A 146 5.06 -16.81 -2.27
C VAL A 146 5.99 -17.82 -2.92
N VAL A 147 7.28 -17.64 -2.71
CA VAL A 147 8.35 -18.56 -3.09
C VAL A 147 9.20 -18.85 -1.85
N ASP A 148 10.03 -19.88 -1.90
CA ASP A 148 11.01 -20.11 -0.85
C ASP A 148 12.15 -19.07 -0.89
N GLU A 149 13.08 -19.17 0.05
CA GLU A 149 14.22 -18.24 0.17
C GLU A 149 15.14 -18.23 -1.06
N LYS A 150 15.11 -19.30 -1.86
CA LYS A 150 15.90 -19.43 -3.11
C LYS A 150 15.14 -18.90 -4.33
N GLY A 151 13.91 -18.43 -4.16
CA GLY A 151 13.05 -18.01 -5.28
C GLY A 151 12.37 -19.17 -6.01
N GLU A 152 12.39 -20.37 -5.43
CA GLU A 152 11.83 -21.59 -5.99
C GLU A 152 10.49 -21.95 -5.32
N ASN A 153 9.86 -23.03 -5.77
CA ASN A 153 8.63 -23.60 -5.18
C ASN A 153 7.48 -22.60 -5.02
N PRO A 154 7.03 -21.94 -6.09
CA PRO A 154 5.95 -20.96 -6.03
C PRO A 154 4.65 -21.61 -5.58
N ARG A 155 3.95 -20.97 -4.65
CA ARG A 155 2.59 -21.35 -4.21
C ARG A 155 1.72 -20.12 -3.98
N GLU A 156 0.42 -20.32 -4.06
CA GLU A 156 -0.54 -19.28 -3.71
C GLU A 156 -1.09 -19.53 -2.31
N VAL A 157 -1.25 -18.44 -1.56
CA VAL A 157 -1.79 -18.43 -0.21
C VAL A 157 -2.90 -17.40 -0.14
N GLU A 158 -4.12 -17.83 0.20
CA GLU A 158 -5.22 -16.90 0.46
C GLU A 158 -5.19 -16.50 1.93
N VAL A 159 -5.08 -15.21 2.18
CA VAL A 159 -5.11 -14.61 3.52
C VAL A 159 -6.38 -13.80 3.67
N THR A 160 -7.19 -14.09 4.69
CA THR A 160 -8.34 -13.27 5.06
C THR A 160 -7.86 -12.19 6.04
N LEU A 161 -8.01 -10.93 5.66
CA LEU A 161 -7.67 -9.81 6.52
C LEU A 161 -8.64 -9.67 7.69
N PRO A 162 -8.22 -9.13 8.84
CA PRO A 162 -9.11 -8.94 9.98
C PRO A 162 -10.23 -7.97 9.63
N ASN A 163 -11.38 -8.09 10.34
CA ASN A 163 -12.54 -7.22 10.13
C ASN A 163 -12.39 -5.82 10.77
N GLU A 164 -11.47 -5.68 11.70
CA GLU A 164 -10.97 -4.43 12.32
C GLU A 164 -9.81 -4.72 13.26
#